data_4287d704e175f490c717d87ebae0428d
#
_entry.id   4287d704e175f490c717d87ebae0428d
#
_cell.length_a   1.000
_cell.length_b   1.000
_cell.length_c   1.000
_cell.angle_alpha   90.00
_cell.angle_beta   90.00
_cell.angle_gamma   90.00
#
_symmetry.space_group_name_H-M   'P 1'
#
loop_
_entity.id
_entity.type
_entity.pdbx_description
1 polymer ?
#
loop_
_entity_poly.entity_id
_entity_poly.type
_entity_poly.pdbx_seq_one_letter_code
_entity_poly.pdbx_strand_id
1 'polypeptide(L)'
;MELALNSENTNIRKEAKRMYPDVDDLDALVLDPEVRSKIVKTLESKHSLVFLSWKLGGGSSSIGKQGRLQITLYNKSDDFQEIKDDIETKMTADTKKRTLIDFYRELPEGQEGTDLGLYYLSYLDDACKKVNVKFESLVNQFASNDLTVINLIFNF
;
A
#
# COMPACT_ATOMS: atom_id res chain seq x y z
N MET A 1 -0.08 -3.33 -6.28
CA MET A 1 1.39 -3.47 -6.36
C MET A 1 2.10 -2.31 -5.67
N GLU A 2 1.78 -1.08 -6.00
CA GLU A 2 2.44 0.13 -5.49
C GLU A 2 2.35 0.29 -3.95
N LEU A 3 1.18 0.04 -3.35
CA LEU A 3 1.03 -0.02 -1.89
C LEU A 3 2.02 -0.99 -1.22
N ALA A 4 2.22 -2.17 -1.82
CA ALA A 4 3.15 -3.16 -1.29
C ALA A 4 4.60 -2.69 -1.43
N LEU A 5 4.96 -2.09 -2.57
CA LEU A 5 6.29 -1.55 -2.81
C LEU A 5 6.61 -0.38 -1.88
N ASN A 6 5.66 0.51 -1.64
CA ASN A 6 5.83 1.63 -0.71
C ASN A 6 6.02 1.14 0.73
N SER A 7 5.21 0.17 1.16
CA SER A 7 5.36 -0.44 2.48
C SER A 7 6.71 -1.15 2.63
N GLU A 8 7.14 -1.90 1.60
CA GLU A 8 8.45 -2.56 1.60
C GLU A 8 9.60 -1.55 1.67
N ASN A 9 9.57 -0.50 0.84
CA ASN A 9 10.60 0.53 0.84
C ASN A 9 10.69 1.26 2.18
N THR A 10 9.55 1.55 2.81
CA THR A 10 9.51 2.15 4.16
C THR A 10 10.18 1.23 5.19
N ASN A 11 9.86 -0.07 5.19
CA ASN A 11 10.46 -1.04 6.10
C ASN A 11 11.98 -1.16 5.85
N ILE A 12 12.41 -1.17 4.59
CA ILE A 12 13.84 -1.20 4.23
C ILE A 12 14.57 0.04 4.74
N ARG A 13 14.01 1.24 4.54
CA ARG A 13 14.60 2.49 5.02
C ARG A 13 14.70 2.55 6.54
N LYS A 14 13.66 2.15 7.27
CA LYS A 14 13.66 2.07 8.73
C LYS A 14 14.74 1.12 9.24
N GLU A 15 14.84 -0.07 8.66
CA GLU A 15 15.85 -1.04 9.05
C GLU A 15 17.26 -0.59 8.64
N ALA A 16 17.44 0.06 7.48
CA ALA A 16 18.68 0.66 7.06
C ALA A 16 19.17 1.70 8.08
N LYS A 17 18.29 2.62 8.48
CA LYS A 17 18.61 3.63 9.51
C LYS A 17 19.04 3.01 10.84
N ARG A 18 18.39 1.88 11.22
CA ARG A 18 18.75 1.16 12.45
C ARG A 18 20.10 0.45 12.33
N MET A 19 20.40 -0.12 11.16
CA MET A 19 21.66 -0.86 10.92
C MET A 19 22.84 0.06 10.67
N TYR A 20 22.60 1.24 10.11
CA TYR A 20 23.60 2.20 9.66
C TYR A 20 23.24 3.61 10.13
N PRO A 21 23.27 3.88 11.46
CA PRO A 21 22.76 5.13 12.03
C PRO A 21 23.58 6.38 11.63
N ASP A 22 24.83 6.19 11.25
CA ASP A 22 25.78 7.27 10.94
C ASP A 22 25.82 7.59 9.43
N VAL A 23 24.95 7.00 8.61
CA VAL A 23 24.90 7.25 7.17
C VAL A 23 23.87 8.35 6.89
N ASP A 24 24.32 9.44 6.27
CA ASP A 24 23.46 10.58 5.92
C ASP A 24 22.56 10.28 4.72
N ASP A 25 23.09 9.62 3.69
CA ASP A 25 22.35 9.27 2.47
C ASP A 25 21.88 7.82 2.50
N LEU A 26 20.72 7.61 3.12
CA LEU A 26 20.10 6.28 3.19
C LEU A 26 19.59 5.82 1.83
N ASP A 27 19.22 6.73 0.94
CA ASP A 27 18.68 6.38 -0.37
C ASP A 27 19.76 5.79 -1.27
N ALA A 28 20.94 6.41 -1.29
CA ALA A 28 22.10 5.83 -1.97
C ALA A 28 22.50 4.47 -1.35
N LEU A 29 22.46 4.37 -0.02
CA LEU A 29 22.82 3.16 0.69
C LEU A 29 21.91 1.97 0.31
N VAL A 30 20.59 2.16 0.26
CA VAL A 30 19.63 1.09 -0.05
C VAL A 30 19.60 0.71 -1.54
N LEU A 31 20.23 1.51 -2.40
CA LEU A 31 20.45 1.16 -3.81
C LEU A 31 21.59 0.17 -4.00
N ASP A 32 22.52 0.04 -3.04
CA ASP A 32 23.56 -0.97 -3.08
C ASP A 32 22.96 -2.37 -2.91
N PRO A 33 23.14 -3.29 -3.89
CA PRO A 33 22.49 -4.60 -3.87
C PRO A 33 22.93 -5.48 -2.69
N GLU A 34 24.19 -5.35 -2.22
CA GLU A 34 24.70 -6.16 -1.11
C GLU A 34 24.12 -5.69 0.22
N VAL A 35 24.07 -4.35 0.40
CA VAL A 35 23.46 -3.73 1.58
C VAL A 35 21.97 -4.05 1.62
N ARG A 36 21.26 -3.85 0.50
CA ARG A 36 19.83 -4.18 0.39
C ARG A 36 19.57 -5.64 0.72
N SER A 37 20.39 -6.57 0.21
CA SER A 37 20.25 -8.00 0.52
C SER A 37 20.40 -8.30 2.02
N LYS A 38 21.33 -7.65 2.70
CA LYS A 38 21.51 -7.79 4.16
C LYS A 38 20.31 -7.26 4.95
N ILE A 39 19.79 -6.11 4.54
CA ILE A 39 18.60 -5.50 5.15
C ILE A 39 17.39 -6.41 4.99
N VAL A 40 17.12 -6.91 3.78
CA VAL A 40 15.99 -7.80 3.49
C VAL A 40 16.08 -9.10 4.31
N LYS A 41 17.25 -9.72 4.40
CA LYS A 41 17.47 -10.91 5.26
C LYS A 41 17.18 -10.61 6.73
N THR A 42 17.53 -9.42 7.19
CA THR A 42 17.24 -9.00 8.57
C THR A 42 15.74 -8.82 8.79
N LEU A 43 15.03 -8.18 7.85
CA LEU A 43 13.57 -8.03 7.90
C LEU A 43 12.87 -9.38 7.85
N GLU A 44 13.34 -10.32 7.01
CA GLU A 44 12.85 -11.69 6.94
C GLU A 44 12.98 -12.41 8.29
N SER A 45 14.16 -12.33 8.91
CA SER A 45 14.41 -12.94 10.23
C SER A 45 13.53 -12.40 11.35
N LYS A 46 13.08 -11.14 11.21
CA LYS A 46 12.18 -10.45 12.13
C LYS A 46 10.69 -10.63 11.78
N HIS A 47 10.38 -11.38 10.74
CA HIS A 47 9.03 -11.49 10.17
C HIS A 47 8.40 -10.11 9.86
N SER A 48 9.22 -9.19 9.36
CA SER A 48 8.82 -7.80 9.02
C SER A 48 8.80 -7.52 7.51
N LEU A 49 8.70 -8.57 6.69
CA LEU A 49 8.45 -8.45 5.26
C LEU A 49 6.97 -8.12 5.02
N VAL A 50 6.72 -7.46 3.90
CA VAL A 50 5.37 -7.21 3.43
C VAL A 50 4.84 -8.44 2.72
N PHE A 51 3.62 -8.87 3.08
CA PHE A 51 2.95 -9.98 2.43
C PHE A 51 1.72 -9.51 1.67
N LEU A 52 1.57 -10.02 0.46
CA LEU A 52 0.39 -9.79 -0.37
C LEU A 52 -0.32 -11.11 -0.60
N SER A 53 -1.62 -11.15 -0.35
CA SER A 53 -2.48 -12.27 -0.67
C SER A 53 -3.70 -11.81 -1.44
N TRP A 54 -4.29 -12.71 -2.24
CA TRP A 54 -5.56 -12.47 -2.91
C TRP A 54 -6.45 -13.70 -2.82
N LYS A 55 -7.74 -13.44 -2.74
CA LYS A 55 -8.78 -14.46 -2.70
C LYS A 55 -9.87 -14.10 -3.69
N LEU A 56 -10.14 -14.99 -4.61
CA LEU A 56 -11.28 -14.90 -5.52
C LEU A 56 -12.37 -15.85 -5.00
N GLY A 57 -13.52 -15.30 -4.71
CA GLY A 57 -14.72 -16.04 -4.30
C GLY A 57 -15.83 -15.76 -5.28
N GLY A 58 -16.70 -16.73 -5.49
CA GLY A 58 -17.91 -16.58 -6.29
C GLY A 58 -18.94 -17.57 -5.82
N GLY A 59 -20.19 -17.14 -5.75
CA GLY A 59 -21.34 -17.98 -5.45
C GLY A 59 -22.38 -17.83 -6.55
N SER A 60 -23.03 -18.93 -6.91
CA SER A 60 -24.28 -18.88 -7.69
C SER A 60 -25.43 -18.83 -6.69
N SER A 61 -26.06 -17.67 -6.55
CA SER A 61 -27.32 -17.55 -5.81
C SER A 61 -28.50 -17.54 -6.79
N SER A 62 -29.70 -17.81 -6.29
CA SER A 62 -30.95 -17.71 -7.07
C SER A 62 -31.21 -16.27 -7.59
N ILE A 63 -30.44 -15.29 -7.18
CA ILE A 63 -30.60 -13.86 -7.50
C ILE A 63 -29.52 -13.39 -8.51
N GLY A 64 -28.50 -14.21 -8.81
CA GLY A 64 -27.44 -13.87 -9.76
C GLY A 64 -26.08 -14.44 -9.37
N LYS A 65 -25.12 -14.31 -10.27
CA LYS A 65 -23.72 -14.63 -9.98
C LYS A 65 -23.12 -13.43 -9.25
N GLN A 66 -22.64 -13.63 -8.03
CA GLN A 66 -21.88 -12.63 -7.30
C GLN A 66 -20.45 -13.11 -7.18
N GLY A 67 -19.53 -12.29 -7.67
CA GLY A 67 -18.09 -12.51 -7.52
C GLY A 67 -17.52 -11.58 -6.46
N ARG A 68 -16.47 -12.04 -5.76
CA ARG A 68 -15.73 -11.22 -4.82
C ARG A 68 -14.24 -11.47 -5.02
N LEU A 69 -13.49 -10.41 -5.31
CA LEU A 69 -12.04 -10.40 -5.24
C LEU A 69 -11.62 -9.63 -3.99
N GLN A 70 -10.81 -10.24 -3.16
CA GLN A 70 -10.18 -9.58 -2.01
C GLN A 70 -8.67 -9.64 -2.19
N ILE A 71 -8.02 -8.49 -2.12
CA ILE A 71 -6.57 -8.34 -2.09
C ILE A 71 -6.21 -7.84 -0.69
N THR A 72 -5.33 -8.54 0.01
CA THR A 72 -4.94 -8.22 1.38
C THR A 72 -3.44 -8.01 1.42
N LEU A 73 -3.04 -6.85 1.92
CA LEU A 73 -1.66 -6.50 2.23
C LEU A 73 -1.47 -6.61 3.74
N TYR A 74 -0.41 -7.29 4.16
CA TYR A 74 0.02 -7.41 5.55
C TYR A 74 1.36 -6.71 5.69
N ASN A 75 1.42 -5.73 6.59
CA ASN A 75 2.64 -5.00 6.91
C ASN A 75 2.83 -4.90 8.42
N LYS A 76 3.97 -5.40 8.92
CA LYS A 76 4.34 -5.21 10.32
C LYS A 76 4.96 -3.82 10.46
N SER A 77 4.16 -2.84 10.85
CA SER A 77 4.56 -1.44 10.97
C SER A 77 3.81 -0.74 12.10
N ASP A 78 4.50 0.14 12.78
CA ASP A 78 3.95 0.98 13.84
C ASP A 78 3.16 2.18 13.26
N ASP A 79 3.17 2.34 11.94
CA ASP A 79 2.62 3.53 11.23
C ASP A 79 1.15 3.37 10.86
N PHE A 80 0.40 2.54 11.57
CA PHE A 80 -1.01 2.27 11.25
C PHE A 80 -1.84 3.54 11.09
N GLN A 81 -1.71 4.49 12.03
CA GLN A 81 -2.52 5.71 12.00
C GLN A 81 -2.17 6.57 10.80
N GLU A 82 -0.89 6.75 10.50
CA GLU A 82 -0.42 7.49 9.34
C GLU A 82 -0.90 6.87 8.02
N ILE A 83 -0.76 5.54 7.88
CA ILE A 83 -1.24 4.80 6.70
C ILE A 83 -2.76 4.94 6.54
N LYS A 84 -3.50 4.85 7.66
CA LYS A 84 -4.95 4.98 7.65
C LYS A 84 -5.37 6.38 7.22
N ASP A 85 -4.81 7.40 7.84
CA ASP A 85 -5.13 8.80 7.54
C ASP A 85 -4.78 9.17 6.09
N ASP A 86 -3.67 8.66 5.58
CA ASP A 86 -3.25 8.82 4.19
C ASP A 86 -4.25 8.17 3.22
N ILE A 87 -4.65 6.93 3.47
CA ILE A 87 -5.62 6.24 2.62
C ILE A 87 -6.97 6.96 2.66
N GLU A 88 -7.47 7.33 3.84
CA GLU A 88 -8.75 8.03 3.99
C GLU A 88 -8.72 9.39 3.29
N THR A 89 -7.65 10.17 3.46
CA THR A 89 -7.48 11.47 2.81
C THR A 89 -7.42 11.36 1.29
N LYS A 90 -6.64 10.41 0.77
CA LYS A 90 -6.45 10.25 -0.68
C LYS A 90 -7.64 9.60 -1.36
N MET A 91 -8.41 8.75 -0.67
CA MET A 91 -9.67 8.22 -1.19
C MET A 91 -10.79 9.26 -1.24
N THR A 92 -10.76 10.26 -0.37
CA THR A 92 -11.73 11.37 -0.38
C THR A 92 -11.34 12.52 -1.31
N ALA A 93 -10.14 12.47 -1.90
CA ALA A 93 -9.69 13.48 -2.85
C ALA A 93 -10.66 13.61 -4.03
N ASP A 94 -11.04 14.85 -4.37
CA ASP A 94 -11.94 15.13 -5.49
C ASP A 94 -11.25 14.88 -6.85
N THR A 95 -11.26 13.63 -7.28
CA THR A 95 -10.68 13.20 -8.56
C THR A 95 -11.46 13.69 -9.78
N LYS A 96 -12.68 14.23 -9.60
CA LYS A 96 -13.52 14.74 -10.69
C LYS A 96 -12.97 16.01 -11.32
N LYS A 97 -12.17 16.77 -10.58
CA LYS A 97 -11.60 18.06 -11.01
C LYS A 97 -10.12 17.99 -11.39
N ARG A 98 -9.44 16.88 -11.10
CA ARG A 98 -7.99 16.75 -11.32
C ARG A 98 -7.69 15.46 -12.05
N THR A 99 -6.75 15.53 -12.98
CA THR A 99 -6.21 14.35 -13.64
C THR A 99 -5.03 13.78 -12.84
N LEU A 100 -4.67 12.51 -13.06
CA LEU A 100 -3.45 11.93 -12.49
C LEU A 100 -2.19 12.75 -12.85
N ILE A 101 -2.19 13.38 -14.05
CA ILE A 101 -1.09 14.25 -14.50
C ILE A 101 -1.00 15.50 -13.64
N ASP A 102 -2.13 16.05 -13.21
CA ASP A 102 -2.14 17.23 -12.33
C ASP A 102 -1.57 16.88 -10.95
N PHE A 103 -1.92 15.72 -10.40
CA PHE A 103 -1.32 15.24 -9.16
C PHE A 103 0.18 15.02 -9.29
N TYR A 104 0.63 14.42 -10.40
CA TYR A 104 2.05 14.20 -10.66
C TYR A 104 2.86 15.49 -10.70
N ARG A 105 2.30 16.55 -11.28
CA ARG A 105 2.96 17.86 -11.37
C ARG A 105 3.05 18.63 -10.05
N GLU A 106 2.17 18.32 -9.12
CA GLU A 106 2.12 18.94 -7.79
C GLU A 106 3.01 18.23 -6.75
N LEU A 107 3.59 17.07 -7.10
CA LEU A 107 4.51 16.38 -6.20
C LEU A 107 5.79 17.20 -6.02
N PRO A 108 6.31 17.34 -4.77
CA PRO A 108 7.60 17.95 -4.53
C PRO A 108 8.73 17.21 -5.27
N GLU A 109 9.74 17.96 -5.74
CA GLU A 109 10.93 17.38 -6.33
C GLU A 109 11.56 16.36 -5.36
N GLY A 110 11.82 15.14 -5.84
CA GLY A 110 12.37 14.04 -5.04
C GLY A 110 11.35 13.10 -4.39
N GLN A 111 10.03 13.39 -4.49
CA GLN A 111 8.97 12.48 -4.07
C GLN A 111 8.28 11.80 -5.25
N GLU A 112 8.91 11.83 -6.40
CA GLU A 112 8.39 11.22 -7.63
C GLU A 112 8.08 9.74 -7.41
N GLY A 113 6.80 9.40 -7.43
CA GLY A 113 6.30 8.02 -7.41
C GLY A 113 5.91 7.45 -6.04
N THR A 114 6.22 8.08 -4.91
CA THR A 114 5.93 7.47 -3.60
C THR A 114 4.47 7.54 -3.17
N ASP A 115 3.71 8.54 -3.62
CA ASP A 115 2.35 8.78 -3.15
C ASP A 115 1.25 8.57 -4.20
N LEU A 116 1.62 8.41 -5.47
CA LEU A 116 0.65 8.23 -6.56
C LEU A 116 -0.24 7.01 -6.38
N GLY A 117 0.29 5.93 -5.80
CA GLY A 117 -0.45 4.69 -5.61
C GLY A 117 -1.72 4.84 -4.79
N LEU A 118 -1.70 5.69 -3.78
CA LEU A 118 -2.88 5.94 -2.95
C LEU A 118 -3.94 6.77 -3.70
N TYR A 119 -3.53 7.70 -4.55
CA TYR A 119 -4.48 8.42 -5.41
C TYR A 119 -5.16 7.51 -6.44
N TYR A 120 -4.49 6.44 -6.88
CA TYR A 120 -5.11 5.44 -7.74
C TYR A 120 -6.32 4.76 -7.10
N LEU A 121 -6.41 4.69 -5.77
CA LEU A 121 -7.57 4.09 -5.09
C LEU A 121 -8.86 4.85 -5.36
N SER A 122 -8.83 6.19 -5.39
CA SER A 122 -10.03 6.98 -5.71
C SER A 122 -10.45 6.84 -7.17
N TYR A 123 -9.49 6.80 -8.11
CA TYR A 123 -9.80 6.49 -9.52
C TYR A 123 -10.33 5.09 -9.70
N LEU A 124 -9.81 4.13 -8.93
CA LEU A 124 -10.28 2.76 -8.95
C LEU A 124 -11.72 2.65 -8.47
N ASP A 125 -12.10 3.37 -7.42
CA ASP A 125 -13.48 3.45 -6.94
C ASP A 125 -14.41 4.00 -8.03
N ASP A 126 -14.04 5.10 -8.69
CA ASP A 126 -14.82 5.68 -9.79
C ASP A 126 -14.91 4.74 -11.01
N ALA A 127 -13.85 4.03 -11.35
CA ALA A 127 -13.85 3.03 -12.42
C ALA A 127 -14.76 1.84 -12.07
N CYS A 128 -14.71 1.36 -10.85
CA CYS A 128 -15.56 0.28 -10.35
C CYS A 128 -17.04 0.66 -10.40
N LYS A 129 -17.40 1.88 -9.99
CA LYS A 129 -18.78 2.40 -10.07
C LYS A 129 -19.33 2.40 -11.49
N LYS A 130 -18.50 2.74 -12.49
CA LYS A 130 -18.91 2.77 -13.91
C LYS A 130 -19.28 1.40 -14.47
N VAL A 131 -18.76 0.32 -13.88
CA VAL A 131 -19.03 -1.07 -14.29
C VAL A 131 -19.84 -1.85 -13.26
N ASN A 132 -20.51 -1.17 -12.33
CA ASN A 132 -21.31 -1.74 -11.26
C ASN A 132 -20.55 -2.71 -10.34
N VAL A 133 -19.26 -2.46 -10.13
CA VAL A 133 -18.43 -3.15 -9.14
C VAL A 133 -18.40 -2.31 -7.88
N LYS A 134 -18.75 -2.90 -6.75
CA LYS A 134 -18.60 -2.23 -5.44
C LYS A 134 -17.17 -2.41 -4.96
N PHE A 135 -16.44 -1.31 -4.81
CA PHE A 135 -15.09 -1.28 -4.25
C PHE A 135 -15.12 -0.78 -2.82
N GLU A 136 -14.35 -1.42 -1.95
CA GLU A 136 -14.15 -1.03 -0.56
C GLU A 136 -12.66 -1.18 -0.21
N SER A 137 -12.11 -0.20 0.51
CA SER A 137 -10.80 -0.32 1.15
C SER A 137 -10.97 -0.26 2.66
N LEU A 138 -10.32 -1.18 3.37
CA LEU A 138 -10.37 -1.26 4.82
C LEU A 138 -8.95 -1.37 5.36
N VAL A 139 -8.62 -0.51 6.32
CA VAL A 139 -7.35 -0.56 7.05
C VAL A 139 -7.62 -0.98 8.48
N ASN A 140 -7.01 -2.07 8.90
CA ASN A 140 -7.16 -2.63 10.23
C ASN A 140 -5.79 -2.79 10.89
N GLN A 141 -5.73 -2.57 12.19
CA GLN A 141 -4.57 -2.89 13.01
C GLN A 141 -4.89 -4.05 13.94
N PHE A 142 -3.99 -5.00 13.98
CA PHE A 142 -4.00 -6.03 15.01
C PHE A 142 -3.00 -5.63 16.09
N ALA A 143 -3.50 -5.03 17.17
CA ALA A 143 -2.71 -4.39 18.22
C ALA A 143 -1.72 -5.34 18.93
N SER A 144 -2.00 -6.65 18.95
CA SER A 144 -1.12 -7.64 19.57
C SER A 144 0.17 -7.92 18.80
N ASN A 145 0.27 -7.49 17.51
CA ASN A 145 1.36 -7.88 16.63
C ASN A 145 1.97 -6.71 15.84
N ASP A 146 1.59 -5.47 16.11
CA ASP A 146 1.98 -4.30 15.30
C ASP A 146 1.77 -4.56 13.80
N LEU A 147 0.67 -5.24 13.48
CA LEU A 147 0.34 -5.68 12.14
C LEU A 147 -0.74 -4.79 11.54
N THR A 148 -0.38 -4.03 10.52
CA THR A 148 -1.31 -3.30 9.67
C THR A 148 -1.78 -4.18 8.53
N VAL A 149 -3.09 -4.27 8.35
CA VAL A 149 -3.73 -5.06 7.29
C VAL A 149 -4.59 -4.15 6.43
N ILE A 150 -4.26 -4.06 5.15
CA ILE A 150 -5.03 -3.30 4.16
C ILE A 150 -5.78 -4.29 3.29
N ASN A 151 -7.11 -4.18 3.25
CA ASN A 151 -7.97 -4.99 2.40
C ASN A 151 -8.57 -4.14 1.30
N LEU A 152 -8.38 -4.56 0.05
CA LEU A 152 -9.06 -4.04 -1.12
C LEU A 152 -10.08 -5.09 -1.56
N ILE A 153 -11.36 -4.72 -1.57
CA ILE A 153 -12.47 -5.65 -1.79
C ILE A 153 -13.28 -5.18 -2.99
N PHE A 154 -13.48 -6.07 -3.95
CA PHE A 154 -14.27 -5.86 -5.15
C PHE A 154 -15.41 -6.86 -5.16
N ASN A 155 -16.64 -6.35 -5.16
CA ASN A 155 -17.85 -7.16 -5.28
C ASN A 155 -18.50 -6.87 -6.65
N PHE A 156 -18.68 -7.89 -7.48
CA PHE A 156 -19.16 -7.81 -8.86
C PHE A 156 -20.14 -8.92 -9.22
#